data_5693bcf66368498cab5747c344b058d8
#
_entry.id   5693bcf66368498cab5747c344b058d8
#
_cell.length_a   1.000
_cell.length_b   1.000
_cell.length_c   1.000
_cell.angle_alpha   90.00
_cell.angle_beta   90.00
_cell.angle_gamma   90.00
#
_symmetry.space_group_name_H-M   'P 1'
#
loop_
_entity.id
_entity.type
_entity.pdbx_description
1 polymer ?
#
loop_
_entity_poly.entity_id
_entity_poly.type
_entity_poly.pdbx_seq_one_letter_code
_entity_poly.pdbx_strand_id
1 'polypeptide(L)'
;GCINDAAKKCDERPVQLIQLNGSDCLFYPAFSIDIAIIKGSKADKKGNISLEKEAMHLEQLEMATAARNSGGIVMVQVDEIVEHGTIHPQQVTVPSTLVDYVILGSPGNTGQHFIEGLPDPIDSWCGDEKIQLEEIKSIPLSPEKIICRRGVFEIKEDSFINLGIGVPMNVSSILNEEGLIEKVSASIESGVMGGVPAPGIATGAAYN
;
A
#
# COMPACT_ATOMS: atom_id res chain seq x y z
N GLY A 1 -6.47 17.88 -13.17
CA GLY A 1 -5.05 18.12 -13.30
C GLY A 1 -4.71 19.07 -14.42
N CYS A 2 -3.50 19.58 -14.44
CA CYS A 2 -3.01 20.43 -15.52
C CYS A 2 -1.54 20.10 -15.83
N ILE A 3 -1.10 20.40 -17.05
CA ILE A 3 0.32 20.33 -17.40
C ILE A 3 1.02 21.49 -16.75
N ASN A 4 1.94 21.23 -15.82
CA ASN A 4 2.72 22.26 -15.14
C ASN A 4 3.88 22.76 -16.03
N ASP A 5 4.56 23.81 -15.57
CA ASP A 5 5.64 24.41 -16.36
C ASP A 5 6.87 23.51 -16.51
N ALA A 6 7.12 22.61 -15.56
CA ALA A 6 8.17 21.62 -15.69
C ALA A 6 7.88 20.63 -16.83
N ALA A 7 6.65 20.09 -16.88
CA ALA A 7 6.23 19.19 -17.96
C ALA A 7 6.25 19.89 -19.34
N LYS A 8 5.94 21.19 -19.41
CA LYS A 8 6.00 21.95 -20.67
C LYS A 8 7.43 22.11 -21.20
N LYS A 9 8.43 22.09 -20.32
CA LYS A 9 9.85 22.26 -20.65
C LYS A 9 10.57 20.95 -20.97
N CYS A 10 9.92 19.79 -20.75
CA CYS A 10 10.51 18.50 -21.11
C CYS A 10 10.44 18.27 -22.61
N ASP A 11 11.54 17.85 -23.21
CA ASP A 11 11.62 17.47 -24.63
C ASP A 11 10.74 16.23 -24.91
N GLU A 12 10.80 15.24 -24.03
CA GLU A 12 9.90 14.10 -24.00
C GLU A 12 8.80 14.34 -22.96
N ARG A 13 7.62 14.74 -23.42
CA ARG A 13 6.51 15.05 -22.51
C ARG A 13 5.89 13.78 -21.96
N PRO A 14 6.00 13.50 -20.65
CA PRO A 14 5.37 12.33 -20.04
C PRO A 14 3.86 12.41 -20.01
N VAL A 15 3.29 13.60 -20.27
CA VAL A 15 1.85 13.89 -20.20
C VAL A 15 1.46 14.78 -21.38
N GLN A 16 0.37 14.45 -22.04
CA GLN A 16 -0.20 15.21 -23.14
C GLN A 16 -1.59 15.70 -22.78
N LEU A 17 -1.92 16.94 -23.16
CA LEU A 17 -3.29 17.42 -23.11
C LEU A 17 -3.99 17.01 -24.40
N ILE A 18 -5.06 16.25 -24.28
CA ILE A 18 -5.88 15.80 -25.43
C ILE A 18 -7.33 16.19 -25.21
N GLN A 19 -8.07 16.30 -26.31
CA GLN A 19 -9.52 16.42 -26.27
C GLN A 19 -10.14 15.02 -26.39
N LEU A 20 -10.95 14.65 -25.40
CA LEU A 20 -11.72 13.41 -25.44
C LEU A 20 -13.17 13.73 -25.17
N ASN A 21 -14.03 13.42 -26.13
CA ASN A 21 -15.47 13.67 -26.05
C ASN A 21 -15.84 15.11 -25.63
N GLY A 22 -15.11 16.10 -26.16
CA GLY A 22 -15.34 17.53 -25.90
C GLY A 22 -14.79 18.05 -24.56
N SER A 23 -14.07 17.23 -23.81
CA SER A 23 -13.44 17.61 -22.55
C SER A 23 -11.92 17.50 -22.62
N ASP A 24 -11.24 18.42 -21.92
CA ASP A 24 -9.79 18.37 -21.76
C ASP A 24 -9.40 17.22 -20.83
N CYS A 25 -8.55 16.29 -21.34
CA CYS A 25 -8.04 15.16 -20.60
C CYS A 25 -6.51 15.13 -20.63
N LEU A 26 -5.90 14.71 -19.53
CA LEU A 26 -4.49 14.40 -19.50
C LEU A 26 -4.29 12.96 -19.96
N PHE A 27 -3.53 12.80 -21.03
CA PHE A 27 -3.12 11.49 -21.54
C PHE A 27 -1.69 11.18 -21.09
N TYR A 28 -1.52 10.04 -20.47
CA TYR A 28 -0.23 9.50 -20.05
C TYR A 28 0.16 8.38 -21.01
N PRO A 29 1.07 8.64 -21.96
CA PRO A 29 1.54 7.61 -22.86
C PRO A 29 2.17 6.45 -22.09
N ALA A 30 1.89 5.23 -22.52
CA ALA A 30 2.57 4.07 -21.96
C ALA A 30 4.08 4.13 -22.30
N PHE A 31 4.90 3.65 -21.39
CA PHE A 31 6.34 3.45 -21.60
C PHE A 31 6.70 2.00 -21.31
N SER A 32 7.79 1.54 -21.90
CA SER A 32 8.23 0.15 -21.74
C SER A 32 8.77 -0.09 -20.34
N ILE A 33 8.42 -1.26 -19.78
CA ILE A 33 8.95 -1.76 -18.50
C ILE A 33 9.80 -3.00 -18.81
N ASP A 34 11.09 -2.91 -18.54
CA ASP A 34 12.03 -4.00 -18.78
C ASP A 34 11.99 -5.07 -17.70
N ILE A 35 11.83 -4.64 -16.44
CA ILE A 35 11.81 -5.54 -15.29
C ILE A 35 10.78 -5.06 -14.26
N ALA A 36 9.89 -5.95 -13.82
CA ALA A 36 9.08 -5.77 -12.62
C ALA A 36 9.67 -6.63 -11.50
N ILE A 37 9.94 -6.00 -10.36
CA ILE A 37 10.35 -6.68 -9.12
C ILE A 37 9.23 -6.45 -8.12
N ILE A 38 8.57 -7.52 -7.70
CA ILE A 38 7.43 -7.47 -6.80
C ILE A 38 7.62 -8.42 -5.61
N LYS A 39 7.00 -8.10 -4.49
CA LYS A 39 6.92 -8.98 -3.33
C LYS A 39 5.57 -9.68 -3.29
N GLY A 40 5.59 -10.94 -2.91
CA GLY A 40 4.41 -11.74 -2.60
C GLY A 40 4.62 -12.55 -1.33
N SER A 41 3.55 -13.08 -0.78
CA SER A 41 3.60 -13.91 0.43
C SER A 41 4.04 -15.33 0.11
N LYS A 42 3.34 -15.99 -0.82
CA LYS A 42 3.64 -17.35 -1.25
C LYS A 42 3.66 -17.48 -2.76
N ALA A 43 4.45 -18.42 -3.22
CA ALA A 43 4.40 -18.93 -4.59
C ALA A 43 4.08 -20.42 -4.58
N ASP A 44 3.22 -20.90 -5.45
CA ASP A 44 3.16 -22.33 -5.70
C ASP A 44 4.25 -22.75 -6.69
N LYS A 45 4.51 -24.07 -6.79
CA LYS A 45 5.55 -24.62 -7.68
C LYS A 45 5.33 -24.33 -9.18
N LYS A 46 4.18 -23.79 -9.57
CA LYS A 46 3.92 -23.30 -10.93
C LYS A 46 4.12 -21.80 -11.08
N GLY A 47 4.39 -21.08 -9.99
CA GLY A 47 4.60 -19.63 -10.00
C GLY A 47 3.34 -18.80 -9.84
N ASN A 48 2.24 -19.37 -9.34
CA ASN A 48 1.09 -18.58 -8.90
C ASN A 48 1.42 -17.91 -7.56
N ILE A 49 1.14 -16.62 -7.43
CA ILE A 49 1.53 -15.80 -6.29
C ILE A 49 0.31 -15.35 -5.51
N SER A 50 0.40 -15.42 -4.19
CA SER A 50 -0.56 -14.84 -3.25
C SER A 50 0.05 -13.70 -2.44
N LEU A 51 -0.80 -12.85 -1.86
CA LEU A 51 -0.39 -11.66 -1.12
C LEU A 51 -1.00 -11.59 0.29
N GLU A 52 -1.45 -12.71 0.84
CA GLU A 52 -2.21 -12.75 2.10
C GLU A 52 -1.46 -12.24 3.32
N LYS A 53 -0.12 -12.23 3.27
CA LYS A 53 0.73 -11.71 4.36
C LYS A 53 1.28 -10.31 4.06
N GLU A 54 0.98 -9.76 2.90
CA GLU A 54 1.38 -8.40 2.60
C GLU A 54 0.44 -7.40 3.32
N ALA A 55 1.02 -6.35 3.87
CA ALA A 55 0.25 -5.31 4.56
C ALA A 55 -0.75 -4.61 3.63
N MET A 56 -0.46 -4.59 2.33
CA MET A 56 -1.33 -3.98 1.32
C MET A 56 -1.24 -4.74 0.00
N HIS A 57 -2.39 -4.86 -0.65
CA HIS A 57 -2.47 -5.19 -2.06
C HIS A 57 -2.39 -3.89 -2.85
N LEU A 58 -1.26 -3.66 -3.46
CA LEU A 58 -1.01 -2.50 -4.31
C LEU A 58 -1.04 -2.90 -5.79
N GLU A 59 -0.12 -2.37 -6.58
CA GLU A 59 -0.09 -2.55 -8.03
C GLU A 59 0.74 -3.77 -8.48
N GLN A 60 0.85 -4.82 -7.67
CA GLN A 60 1.67 -5.99 -8.02
C GLN A 60 1.22 -6.65 -9.32
N LEU A 61 -0.09 -6.83 -9.51
CA LEU A 61 -0.66 -7.40 -10.72
C LEU A 61 -0.46 -6.48 -11.93
N GLU A 62 -0.69 -5.19 -11.73
CA GLU A 62 -0.54 -4.16 -12.77
C GLU A 62 0.91 -4.03 -13.20
N MET A 63 1.87 -4.03 -12.27
CA MET A 63 3.30 -3.99 -12.55
C MET A 63 3.75 -5.23 -13.35
N ALA A 64 3.32 -6.43 -12.91
CA ALA A 64 3.59 -7.66 -13.63
C ALA A 64 3.02 -7.64 -15.05
N THR A 65 1.78 -7.16 -15.18
CA THR A 65 1.10 -7.05 -16.48
C THR A 65 1.79 -6.02 -17.39
N ALA A 66 2.19 -4.88 -16.87
CA ALA A 66 2.88 -3.84 -17.63
C ALA A 66 4.24 -4.32 -18.15
N ALA A 67 5.03 -5.00 -17.31
CA ALA A 67 6.29 -5.59 -17.73
C ALA A 67 6.07 -6.66 -18.81
N ARG A 68 5.13 -7.57 -18.59
CA ARG A 68 4.83 -8.62 -19.58
C ARG A 68 4.36 -8.05 -20.91
N ASN A 69 3.50 -7.04 -20.92
CA ASN A 69 3.04 -6.36 -22.13
C ASN A 69 4.16 -5.61 -22.86
N SER A 70 5.21 -5.23 -22.15
CA SER A 70 6.41 -4.59 -22.72
C SER A 70 7.44 -5.60 -23.21
N GLY A 71 7.23 -6.91 -23.03
CA GLY A 71 8.22 -7.95 -23.31
C GLY A 71 9.33 -8.05 -22.23
N GLY A 72 9.11 -7.44 -21.08
CA GLY A 72 10.03 -7.44 -19.94
C GLY A 72 9.91 -8.70 -19.07
N ILE A 73 10.67 -8.70 -18.00
CA ILE A 73 10.83 -9.82 -17.04
C ILE A 73 10.10 -9.50 -15.75
N VAL A 74 9.40 -10.49 -15.18
CA VAL A 74 8.74 -10.39 -13.88
C VAL A 74 9.43 -11.30 -12.87
N MET A 75 9.98 -10.69 -11.83
CA MET A 75 10.65 -11.35 -10.71
C MET A 75 9.84 -11.15 -9.43
N VAL A 76 9.55 -12.23 -8.72
CA VAL A 76 8.76 -12.17 -7.49
C VAL A 76 9.55 -12.75 -6.34
N GLN A 77 9.78 -11.95 -5.31
CA GLN A 77 10.29 -12.45 -4.04
C GLN A 77 9.12 -12.92 -3.19
N VAL A 78 9.24 -14.09 -2.56
CA VAL A 78 8.22 -14.67 -1.67
C VAL A 78 8.85 -15.20 -0.39
N ASP A 79 8.03 -15.31 0.66
CA ASP A 79 8.46 -15.85 1.95
C ASP A 79 8.41 -17.38 1.97
N GLU A 80 7.54 -17.98 1.14
CA GLU A 80 7.33 -19.43 1.11
C GLU A 80 7.04 -19.93 -0.31
N ILE A 81 7.55 -21.14 -0.62
CA ILE A 81 7.17 -21.89 -1.82
C ILE A 81 6.36 -23.12 -1.40
N VAL A 82 5.15 -23.22 -1.91
CA VAL A 82 4.18 -24.28 -1.55
C VAL A 82 3.88 -25.20 -2.73
N GLU A 83 3.26 -26.33 -2.45
CA GLU A 83 2.83 -27.28 -3.49
C GLU A 83 1.76 -26.64 -4.40
N HIS A 84 1.78 -27.04 -5.68
CA HIS A 84 0.78 -26.57 -6.63
C HIS A 84 -0.64 -26.95 -6.19
N GLY A 85 -1.54 -25.96 -6.27
CA GLY A 85 -2.94 -26.12 -5.85
C GLY A 85 -3.18 -25.90 -4.35
N THR A 86 -2.15 -25.57 -3.57
CA THR A 86 -2.31 -25.23 -2.13
C THR A 86 -2.88 -23.84 -1.97
N ILE A 87 -2.48 -22.88 -2.82
CA ILE A 87 -3.05 -21.53 -2.81
C ILE A 87 -4.48 -21.60 -3.33
N HIS A 88 -5.42 -21.09 -2.54
CA HIS A 88 -6.82 -21.03 -2.97
C HIS A 88 -6.93 -20.20 -4.26
N PRO A 89 -7.67 -20.64 -5.29
CA PRO A 89 -7.70 -19.94 -6.59
C PRO A 89 -8.07 -18.46 -6.52
N GLN A 90 -8.94 -18.08 -5.58
CA GLN A 90 -9.33 -16.68 -5.38
C GLN A 90 -8.25 -15.83 -4.67
N GLN A 91 -7.24 -16.46 -4.07
CA GLN A 91 -6.11 -15.79 -3.44
C GLN A 91 -4.91 -15.64 -4.39
N VAL A 92 -4.97 -16.24 -5.57
CA VAL A 92 -3.95 -16.02 -6.60
C VAL A 92 -4.11 -14.60 -7.14
N THR A 93 -3.21 -13.72 -6.72
CA THR A 93 -3.20 -12.33 -7.16
C THR A 93 -2.41 -12.16 -8.45
N VAL A 94 -1.21 -12.77 -8.53
CA VAL A 94 -0.41 -12.74 -9.75
C VAL A 94 -0.33 -14.16 -10.32
N PRO A 95 -0.99 -14.43 -11.45
CA PRO A 95 -0.99 -15.77 -12.04
C PRO A 95 0.39 -16.11 -12.64
N SER A 96 0.73 -17.40 -12.61
CA SER A 96 2.01 -17.93 -13.11
C SER A 96 2.36 -17.54 -14.54
N THR A 97 1.36 -17.25 -15.37
CA THR A 97 1.56 -16.79 -16.74
C THR A 97 2.26 -15.43 -16.87
N LEU A 98 2.27 -14.65 -15.80
CA LEU A 98 2.95 -13.36 -15.74
C LEU A 98 4.33 -13.43 -15.09
N VAL A 99 4.66 -14.54 -14.40
CA VAL A 99 5.87 -14.65 -13.58
C VAL A 99 6.96 -15.42 -14.33
N ASP A 100 8.16 -14.85 -14.40
CA ASP A 100 9.33 -15.49 -15.00
C ASP A 100 10.24 -16.12 -13.93
N TYR A 101 10.40 -15.46 -12.78
CA TYR A 101 11.28 -15.92 -11.71
C TYR A 101 10.60 -15.77 -10.35
N VAL A 102 10.70 -16.83 -9.54
CA VAL A 102 10.34 -16.80 -8.12
C VAL A 102 11.62 -16.89 -7.30
N ILE A 103 11.78 -15.98 -6.36
CA ILE A 103 12.93 -15.88 -5.47
C ILE A 103 12.44 -16.14 -4.05
N LEU A 104 12.88 -17.24 -3.46
CA LEU A 104 12.62 -17.51 -2.05
C LEU A 104 13.49 -16.56 -1.21
N GLY A 105 12.86 -15.73 -0.39
CA GLY A 105 13.54 -14.87 0.54
C GLY A 105 14.19 -15.65 1.68
N SER A 106 15.26 -15.10 2.24
CA SER A 106 15.86 -15.65 3.45
C SER A 106 15.32 -14.93 4.68
N PRO A 107 15.20 -15.61 5.83
CA PRO A 107 14.78 -14.97 7.08
C PRO A 107 15.56 -13.67 7.35
N GLY A 108 14.85 -12.59 7.64
CA GLY A 108 15.42 -11.26 7.86
C GLY A 108 15.70 -10.44 6.61
N ASN A 109 15.46 -10.98 5.40
CA ASN A 109 15.66 -10.26 4.12
C ASN A 109 14.38 -10.17 3.27
N THR A 110 13.24 -10.54 3.84
CA THR A 110 11.93 -10.49 3.18
C THR A 110 11.03 -9.43 3.76
N GLY A 111 11.58 -8.53 4.57
CA GLY A 111 10.85 -7.58 5.38
C GLY A 111 9.89 -6.69 4.60
N GLN A 112 8.68 -6.55 5.15
CA GLN A 112 7.69 -5.57 4.71
C GLN A 112 7.98 -4.17 5.31
N HIS A 113 8.93 -4.08 6.22
CA HIS A 113 9.30 -2.86 6.94
C HIS A 113 10.78 -2.83 7.30
N PHE A 114 11.25 -1.66 7.72
CA PHE A 114 12.63 -1.42 8.13
C PHE A 114 12.77 -1.23 9.65
N ILE A 115 11.79 -1.69 10.43
CA ILE A 115 11.79 -1.51 11.89
C ILE A 115 12.49 -2.70 12.53
N GLU A 116 13.68 -2.45 13.09
CA GLU A 116 14.45 -3.49 13.79
C GLU A 116 13.71 -4.01 15.02
N GLY A 117 13.68 -5.34 15.17
CA GLY A 117 13.09 -6.01 16.32
C GLY A 117 11.58 -6.25 16.24
N LEU A 118 10.90 -5.83 15.18
CA LEU A 118 9.53 -6.24 14.93
C LEU A 118 9.49 -7.58 14.18
N PRO A 119 8.46 -8.41 14.41
CA PRO A 119 8.24 -9.61 13.60
C PRO A 119 7.98 -9.25 12.15
N ASP A 120 8.18 -10.21 11.26
CA ASP A 120 7.91 -10.06 9.86
C ASP A 120 7.47 -11.40 9.27
N PRO A 121 6.24 -11.54 8.74
CA PRO A 121 5.22 -10.47 8.63
C PRO A 121 4.61 -10.08 9.99
N ILE A 122 3.94 -8.93 10.01
CA ILE A 122 3.15 -8.49 11.16
C ILE A 122 1.68 -8.87 10.89
N ASP A 123 1.17 -9.83 11.63
CA ASP A 123 -0.16 -10.42 11.40
C ASP A 123 -1.30 -9.40 11.55
N SER A 124 -1.14 -8.40 12.40
CA SER A 124 -2.13 -7.32 12.53
C SER A 124 -2.15 -6.34 11.34
N TRP A 125 -1.13 -6.33 10.50
CA TRP A 125 -1.12 -5.46 9.32
C TRP A 125 -1.74 -6.12 8.08
N CYS A 126 -1.74 -7.44 8.03
CA CYS A 126 -2.39 -8.18 6.94
C CYS A 126 -3.82 -8.65 7.28
N GLY A 127 -4.28 -8.38 8.50
CA GLY A 127 -5.64 -8.71 8.95
C GLY A 127 -5.81 -10.10 9.56
N ASP A 128 -4.72 -10.86 9.72
CA ASP A 128 -4.77 -12.17 10.36
C ASP A 128 -4.98 -12.08 11.88
N GLU A 129 -4.51 -11.00 12.48
CA GLU A 129 -4.74 -10.66 13.87
C GLU A 129 -5.45 -9.31 13.97
N LYS A 130 -6.51 -9.24 14.77
CA LYS A 130 -7.21 -7.98 15.06
C LYS A 130 -6.79 -7.45 16.40
N ILE A 131 -6.31 -6.21 16.41
CA ILE A 131 -5.97 -5.50 17.64
C ILE A 131 -7.19 -4.73 18.11
N GLN A 132 -7.55 -4.90 19.39
CA GLN A 132 -8.63 -4.10 19.99
C GLN A 132 -8.20 -2.63 20.07
N LEU A 133 -9.13 -1.70 19.79
CA LEU A 133 -8.83 -0.27 19.79
C LEU A 133 -8.26 0.23 21.12
N GLU A 134 -8.69 -0.39 22.23
CA GLU A 134 -8.24 -0.07 23.60
C GLU A 134 -6.80 -0.50 23.86
N GLU A 135 -6.26 -1.46 23.08
CA GLU A 135 -4.88 -1.93 23.21
C GLU A 135 -3.89 -1.02 22.48
N ILE A 136 -4.39 -0.18 21.57
CA ILE A 136 -3.56 0.79 20.84
C ILE A 136 -3.11 1.87 21.81
N LYS A 137 -1.80 1.94 22.04
CA LYS A 137 -1.22 2.87 22.99
C LYS A 137 -1.42 4.31 22.56
N SER A 138 -1.81 5.15 23.52
CA SER A 138 -1.85 6.60 23.33
C SER A 138 -0.47 7.16 22.96
N ILE A 139 -0.44 8.05 21.99
CA ILE A 139 0.81 8.74 21.65
C ILE A 139 1.23 9.70 22.77
N PRO A 140 2.53 9.82 23.05
CA PRO A 140 3.02 10.70 24.12
C PRO A 140 2.71 12.18 23.81
N LEU A 141 2.60 12.98 24.86
CA LEU A 141 2.41 14.42 24.69
C LEU A 141 3.61 15.04 23.97
N SER A 142 3.33 15.68 22.86
CA SER A 142 4.31 16.35 22.01
C SER A 142 3.66 17.51 21.27
N PRO A 143 4.42 18.41 20.64
CA PRO A 143 3.86 19.43 19.75
C PRO A 143 2.98 18.83 18.65
N GLU A 144 3.39 17.71 18.05
CA GLU A 144 2.64 17.01 17.01
C GLU A 144 1.29 16.52 17.52
N LYS A 145 1.27 15.94 18.75
CA LYS A 145 0.01 15.53 19.40
C LYS A 145 -0.95 16.71 19.58
N ILE A 146 -0.44 17.87 20.00
CA ILE A 146 -1.25 19.08 20.18
C ILE A 146 -1.81 19.57 18.85
N ILE A 147 -0.99 19.56 17.78
CA ILE A 147 -1.43 19.92 16.43
C ILE A 147 -2.55 19.00 15.96
N CYS A 148 -2.36 17.69 16.10
CA CYS A 148 -3.37 16.69 15.72
C CYS A 148 -4.66 16.84 16.51
N ARG A 149 -4.59 17.03 17.83
CA ARG A 149 -5.78 17.30 18.67
C ARG A 149 -6.52 18.55 18.21
N ARG A 150 -5.80 19.61 17.86
CA ARG A 150 -6.44 20.80 17.30
C ARG A 150 -7.13 20.50 15.98
N GLY A 151 -6.52 19.67 15.12
CA GLY A 151 -7.10 19.22 13.87
C GLY A 151 -8.38 18.40 14.05
N VAL A 152 -8.43 17.53 15.06
CA VAL A 152 -9.61 16.70 15.37
C VAL A 152 -10.85 17.55 15.66
N PHE A 153 -10.73 18.76 16.24
CA PHE A 153 -11.86 19.65 16.46
C PHE A 153 -12.55 20.14 15.16
N GLU A 154 -11.89 20.03 14.01
CA GLU A 154 -12.48 20.38 12.71
C GLU A 154 -13.22 19.19 12.06
N ILE A 155 -13.04 17.98 12.60
CA ILE A 155 -13.64 16.75 12.07
C ILE A 155 -15.03 16.57 12.65
N LYS A 156 -16.00 16.37 11.78
CA LYS A 156 -17.40 16.12 12.15
C LYS A 156 -17.70 14.62 12.09
N GLU A 157 -18.72 14.17 12.80
CA GLU A 157 -19.28 12.83 12.62
C GLU A 157 -19.64 12.61 11.14
N ASP A 158 -19.51 11.37 10.68
CA ASP A 158 -19.70 10.94 9.29
C ASP A 158 -18.75 11.60 8.26
N SER A 159 -17.70 12.30 8.73
CA SER A 159 -16.69 12.84 7.82
C SER A 159 -15.87 11.73 7.17
N PHE A 160 -15.55 11.93 5.88
CA PHE A 160 -14.52 11.14 5.19
C PHE A 160 -13.22 11.93 5.21
N ILE A 161 -12.17 11.34 5.79
CA ILE A 161 -10.86 11.99 5.93
C ILE A 161 -9.78 11.18 5.23
N ASN A 162 -8.83 11.86 4.59
CA ASN A 162 -7.62 11.24 4.05
C ASN A 162 -6.41 11.79 4.78
N LEU A 163 -5.58 10.90 5.34
CA LEU A 163 -4.44 11.24 6.17
C LEU A 163 -3.14 11.04 5.37
N GLY A 164 -2.40 12.13 5.19
CA GLY A 164 -1.07 12.07 4.57
C GLY A 164 0.01 11.62 5.55
N ILE A 165 1.16 11.20 5.01
CA ILE A 165 2.35 10.80 5.76
C ILE A 165 2.84 11.92 6.68
N GLY A 166 3.34 11.56 7.84
CA GLY A 166 3.89 12.48 8.83
C GLY A 166 2.90 12.84 9.93
N VAL A 167 2.89 14.09 10.37
CA VAL A 167 2.03 14.56 11.48
C VAL A 167 0.55 14.22 11.27
N PRO A 168 -0.06 14.36 10.08
CA PRO A 168 -1.48 14.07 9.89
C PRO A 168 -1.88 12.63 10.22
N MET A 169 -0.99 11.63 10.07
CA MET A 169 -1.31 10.25 10.43
C MET A 169 -1.65 10.06 11.91
N ASN A 170 -1.08 10.89 12.77
CA ASN A 170 -1.38 10.84 14.21
C ASN A 170 -2.82 11.28 14.53
N VAL A 171 -3.54 11.88 13.60
CA VAL A 171 -4.95 12.26 13.77
C VAL A 171 -5.81 11.03 14.09
N SER A 172 -5.59 9.89 13.41
CA SER A 172 -6.33 8.66 13.67
C SER A 172 -6.09 8.13 15.09
N SER A 173 -4.84 8.20 15.58
CA SER A 173 -4.52 7.84 16.96
C SER A 173 -5.25 8.75 17.97
N ILE A 174 -5.36 10.04 17.69
CA ILE A 174 -6.13 10.97 18.53
C ILE A 174 -7.63 10.68 18.46
N LEU A 175 -8.17 10.38 17.28
CA LEU A 175 -9.57 9.98 17.14
C LEU A 175 -9.86 8.71 17.95
N ASN A 176 -8.92 7.74 17.97
CA ASN A 176 -9.03 6.55 18.82
C ASN A 176 -8.97 6.92 20.31
N GLU A 177 -8.02 7.72 20.75
CA GLU A 177 -7.91 8.18 22.15
C GLU A 177 -9.16 8.92 22.65
N GLU A 178 -9.82 9.65 21.77
CA GLU A 178 -11.03 10.43 22.09
C GLU A 178 -12.33 9.61 21.85
N GLY A 179 -12.24 8.34 21.42
CA GLY A 179 -13.41 7.49 21.14
C GLY A 179 -14.23 7.94 19.92
N LEU A 180 -13.58 8.60 18.97
CA LEU A 180 -14.22 9.16 17.77
C LEU A 180 -13.91 8.38 16.49
N ILE A 181 -12.99 7.42 16.54
CA ILE A 181 -12.49 6.73 15.33
C ILE A 181 -13.60 6.01 14.57
N GLU A 182 -14.58 5.42 15.26
CA GLU A 182 -15.69 4.73 14.65
C GLU A 182 -16.77 5.67 14.07
N LYS A 183 -16.70 6.96 14.37
CA LYS A 183 -17.64 7.97 13.89
C LYS A 183 -17.20 8.63 12.59
N VAL A 184 -16.07 8.25 12.06
CA VAL A 184 -15.51 8.81 10.82
C VAL A 184 -15.01 7.70 9.91
N SER A 185 -14.93 7.97 8.61
CA SER A 185 -14.27 7.10 7.65
C SER A 185 -12.90 7.67 7.35
N ALA A 186 -11.84 6.99 7.80
CA ALA A 186 -10.47 7.40 7.55
C ALA A 186 -9.82 6.56 6.45
N SER A 187 -9.01 7.20 5.64
CA SER A 187 -8.08 6.54 4.73
C SER A 187 -6.69 7.15 4.85
N ILE A 188 -5.67 6.39 4.51
CA ILE A 188 -4.33 6.91 4.31
C ILE A 188 -4.05 7.08 2.82
N GLU A 189 -3.00 7.84 2.48
CA GLU A 189 -2.72 8.18 1.08
C GLU A 189 -2.47 6.97 0.18
N SER A 190 -1.93 5.88 0.74
CA SER A 190 -1.68 4.61 0.03
C SER A 190 -2.95 3.79 -0.25
N GLY A 191 -4.12 4.26 0.19
CA GLY A 191 -5.41 3.64 -0.15
C GLY A 191 -5.98 2.69 0.91
N VAL A 192 -5.28 2.42 2.00
CA VAL A 192 -5.83 1.65 3.12
C VAL A 192 -6.96 2.44 3.77
N MET A 193 -8.09 1.79 4.01
CA MET A 193 -9.29 2.39 4.61
C MET A 193 -9.60 1.73 5.94
N GLY A 194 -9.98 2.54 6.91
CA GLY A 194 -10.24 2.08 8.27
C GLY A 194 -8.96 1.83 9.06
N GLY A 195 -9.09 1.23 10.25
CA GLY A 195 -7.97 0.95 11.15
C GLY A 195 -7.26 2.19 11.70
N VAL A 196 -6.20 1.95 12.47
CA VAL A 196 -5.32 3.01 12.97
C VAL A 196 -3.94 2.83 12.33
N PRO A 197 -3.44 3.81 11.58
CA PRO A 197 -2.15 3.72 10.91
C PRO A 197 -1.01 3.35 11.85
N ALA A 198 -0.13 2.47 11.39
CA ALA A 198 1.06 2.09 12.14
C ALA A 198 2.02 3.28 12.24
N PRO A 199 2.72 3.46 13.39
CA PRO A 199 3.54 4.65 13.64
C PRO A 199 4.88 4.62 12.88
N GLY A 200 5.43 5.81 12.65
CA GLY A 200 6.80 6.01 12.18
C GLY A 200 7.03 5.54 10.73
N ILE A 201 8.13 4.81 10.52
CA ILE A 201 8.52 4.31 9.19
C ILE A 201 7.68 3.12 8.70
N ALA A 202 6.81 2.57 9.53
CA ALA A 202 5.78 1.61 9.13
C ALA A 202 4.61 2.28 8.40
N THR A 203 4.80 3.53 8.03
CA THR A 203 3.86 4.34 7.28
C THR A 203 3.37 3.62 6.02
N GLY A 204 2.06 3.53 5.88
CA GLY A 204 1.43 2.80 4.78
C GLY A 204 0.71 1.54 5.23
N ALA A 205 1.01 1.01 6.41
CA ALA A 205 0.25 -0.05 7.06
C ALA A 205 -0.69 0.50 8.12
N ALA A 206 -1.70 -0.26 8.47
CA ALA A 206 -2.64 0.06 9.55
C ALA A 206 -2.97 -1.19 10.36
N TYR A 207 -3.25 -1.01 11.63
CA TYR A 207 -3.81 -2.06 12.48
C TYR A 207 -5.27 -2.31 12.08
N ASN A 208 -5.64 -3.57 11.93
CA ASN A 208 -6.99 -4.02 11.60
C ASN A 208 -7.76 -4.48 12.83
#